data_8f81170ebdb1dd2b126b58db82a2f3bf
#
_entry.id   8f81170ebdb1dd2b126b58db82a2f3bf
#
_cell.length_a   1.000
_cell.length_b   1.000
_cell.length_c   1.000
_cell.angle_alpha   90.00
_cell.angle_beta   90.00
_cell.angle_gamma   90.00
#
_symmetry.space_group_name_H-M   'P 1'
#
loop_
_entity.id
_entity.type
_entity.pdbx_description
1 polymer ?
#
loop_
_entity_poly.entity_id
_entity_poly.type
_entity_poly.pdbx_seq_one_letter_code
_entity_poly.pdbx_strand_id
1 'polypeptide(L)'
;MSIDKRYHGIFYMLLAALGFATMGGFAKLLKGSMNAGQLVFYRNTVGLLVLITGFLVKPPVNKGAKFHLLIFRGMMGTVALYTLLYCILHLPLGTAMTYNLTSAIFIALLSFIIFREYNGHIVLLAVLLGFTGMILVYKPAIHFPWYYHAAGLLSGITSAVAYITVGRLNKYYDTRIIVLSFVLTGFLVPLVFMMIRYFANITPDEVFFIAWRWPRGIEWFYVAGLGLFALFGQYFVTKAYGADKAGIVSAIGYANIVFSVFIGMALGDAFPDRMSLSGILCIILSGVIISGVKRKATDS
;
A
#
# COMPACT_ATOMS: atom_id res chain seq x y z
N MET A 1 21.86 8.18 16.67
CA MET A 1 21.09 9.38 16.29
C MET A 1 19.63 9.09 16.58
N SER A 2 19.09 9.57 17.71
CA SER A 2 17.68 9.37 18.07
C SER A 2 16.84 10.36 17.24
N ILE A 3 16.04 9.84 16.32
CA ILE A 3 15.06 10.66 15.59
C ILE A 3 14.10 11.22 16.63
N ASP A 4 13.86 12.54 16.61
CA ASP A 4 12.87 13.18 17.47
C ASP A 4 11.53 12.48 17.28
N LYS A 5 10.84 12.14 18.37
CA LYS A 5 9.54 11.45 18.35
C LYS A 5 8.52 12.13 17.41
N ARG A 6 8.69 13.41 17.20
CA ARG A 6 7.93 14.29 16.32
C ARG A 6 7.91 13.82 14.86
N TYR A 7 9.01 13.26 14.35
CA TYR A 7 9.15 12.86 12.94
C TYR A 7 8.98 11.36 12.71
N HIS A 8 8.65 10.58 13.75
CA HIS A 8 8.52 9.13 13.63
C HIS A 8 7.52 8.71 12.55
N GLY A 9 6.35 9.38 12.45
CA GLY A 9 5.35 9.06 11.42
C GLY A 9 5.88 9.28 10.00
N ILE A 10 6.57 10.39 9.77
CA ILE A 10 7.21 10.71 8.48
C ILE A 10 8.29 9.67 8.16
N PHE A 11 9.17 9.40 9.10
CA PHE A 11 10.28 8.44 8.92
C PHE A 11 9.77 7.03 8.62
N TYR A 12 8.78 6.54 9.39
CA TYR A 12 8.17 5.24 9.15
C TYR A 12 7.48 5.18 7.79
N MET A 13 6.84 6.27 7.35
CA MET A 13 6.19 6.29 6.04
C MET A 13 7.20 6.31 4.89
N LEU A 14 8.33 6.99 5.03
CA LEU A 14 9.42 6.92 4.03
C LEU A 14 10.00 5.50 3.93
N LEU A 15 10.22 4.82 5.06
CA LEU A 15 10.63 3.40 5.07
C LEU A 15 9.58 2.50 4.41
N ALA A 16 8.30 2.72 4.70
CA ALA A 16 7.21 2.00 4.06
C ALA A 16 7.19 2.22 2.54
N ALA A 17 7.35 3.46 2.11
CA ALA A 17 7.40 3.85 0.71
C ALA A 17 8.57 3.16 -0.03
N LEU A 18 9.77 3.15 0.57
CA LEU A 18 10.92 2.43 0.03
C LEU A 18 10.65 0.93 -0.05
N GLY A 19 10.10 0.33 1.02
CA GLY A 19 9.76 -1.09 1.04
C GLY A 19 8.77 -1.48 -0.06
N PHE A 20 7.70 -0.71 -0.23
CA PHE A 20 6.73 -0.98 -1.30
C PHE A 20 7.29 -0.74 -2.71
N ALA A 21 8.16 0.25 -2.89
CA ALA A 21 8.82 0.48 -4.17
C ALA A 21 9.75 -0.70 -4.53
N THR A 22 10.53 -1.19 -3.56
CA THR A 22 11.40 -2.37 -3.74
C THR A 22 10.57 -3.64 -4.01
N MET A 23 9.47 -3.83 -3.28
CA MET A 23 8.49 -4.89 -3.58
C MET A 23 8.01 -4.81 -5.03
N GLY A 24 7.68 -3.61 -5.51
CA GLY A 24 7.29 -3.37 -6.91
C GLY A 24 8.37 -3.78 -7.92
N GLY A 25 9.64 -3.53 -7.59
CA GLY A 25 10.78 -3.98 -8.39
C GLY A 25 10.83 -5.52 -8.51
N PHE A 26 10.67 -6.25 -7.40
CA PHE A 26 10.58 -7.73 -7.43
C PHE A 26 9.35 -8.23 -8.19
N ALA A 27 8.20 -7.57 -8.05
CA ALA A 27 7.01 -7.89 -8.83
C ALA A 27 7.26 -7.72 -10.34
N LYS A 28 7.99 -6.67 -10.74
CA LYS A 28 8.39 -6.46 -12.13
C LYS A 28 9.27 -7.58 -12.67
N LEU A 29 10.22 -8.10 -11.87
CA LEU A 29 11.08 -9.23 -12.25
C LEU A 29 10.30 -10.55 -12.40
N LEU A 30 9.14 -10.67 -11.76
CA LEU A 30 8.22 -11.83 -11.88
C LEU A 30 7.16 -11.64 -12.98
N LYS A 31 7.13 -10.48 -13.66
CA LYS A 31 6.20 -10.22 -14.75
C LYS A 31 6.40 -11.22 -15.89
N GLY A 32 5.30 -11.79 -16.38
CA GLY A 32 5.33 -12.82 -17.45
C GLY A 32 5.55 -14.24 -16.96
N SER A 33 6.03 -14.42 -15.72
CA SER A 33 6.17 -15.76 -15.11
C SER A 33 5.04 -16.13 -14.15
N MET A 34 4.41 -15.14 -13.54
CA MET A 34 3.30 -15.30 -12.58
C MET A 34 2.18 -14.31 -12.85
N ASN A 35 0.93 -14.72 -12.63
CA ASN A 35 -0.22 -13.83 -12.66
C ASN A 35 -0.36 -13.06 -11.33
N ALA A 36 -1.20 -12.02 -11.35
CA ALA A 36 -1.37 -11.14 -10.22
C ALA A 36 -1.87 -11.86 -8.94
N GLY A 37 -2.80 -12.82 -9.09
CA GLY A 37 -3.32 -13.59 -7.95
C GLY A 37 -2.26 -14.47 -7.30
N GLN A 38 -1.35 -15.06 -8.09
CA GLN A 38 -0.21 -15.80 -7.56
C GLN A 38 0.77 -14.90 -6.81
N LEU A 39 1.05 -13.71 -7.34
CA LEU A 39 1.91 -12.73 -6.66
C LEU A 39 1.33 -12.34 -5.30
N VAL A 40 0.00 -12.12 -5.21
CA VAL A 40 -0.67 -11.85 -3.92
C VAL A 40 -0.54 -13.02 -2.98
N PHE A 41 -0.82 -14.23 -3.45
CA PHE A 41 -0.72 -15.45 -2.63
C PHE A 41 0.69 -15.63 -2.06
N TYR A 42 1.71 -15.67 -2.91
CA TYR A 42 3.09 -15.88 -2.48
C TYR A 42 3.61 -14.74 -1.59
N ARG A 43 3.29 -13.49 -1.94
CA ARG A 43 3.60 -12.32 -1.11
C ARG A 43 3.07 -12.47 0.32
N ASN A 44 1.82 -12.88 0.47
CA ASN A 44 1.20 -13.02 1.79
C ASN A 44 1.66 -14.31 2.49
N THR A 45 1.97 -15.38 1.76
CA THR A 45 2.57 -16.60 2.32
C THR A 45 3.91 -16.31 2.99
N VAL A 46 4.82 -15.61 2.31
CA VAL A 46 6.12 -15.21 2.89
C VAL A 46 5.89 -14.30 4.09
N GLY A 47 5.00 -13.32 3.98
CA GLY A 47 4.65 -12.43 5.10
C GLY A 47 4.10 -13.19 6.31
N LEU A 48 3.24 -14.18 6.09
CA LEU A 48 2.66 -15.02 7.14
C LEU A 48 3.73 -15.86 7.86
N LEU A 49 4.62 -16.50 7.11
CA LEU A 49 5.72 -17.29 7.67
C LEU A 49 6.63 -16.42 8.56
N VAL A 50 7.02 -15.24 8.09
CA VAL A 50 7.86 -14.31 8.88
C VAL A 50 7.14 -13.80 10.11
N LEU A 51 5.83 -13.51 10.04
CA LEU A 51 5.07 -13.09 11.22
C LEU A 51 4.93 -14.20 12.25
N ILE A 52 4.63 -15.43 11.82
CA ILE A 52 4.51 -16.58 12.71
C ILE A 52 5.84 -16.83 13.43
N THR A 53 6.96 -16.89 12.70
CA THR A 53 8.28 -17.06 13.31
C THR A 53 8.62 -15.91 14.26
N GLY A 54 8.28 -14.67 13.90
CA GLY A 54 8.44 -13.51 14.78
C GLY A 54 7.61 -13.60 16.07
N PHE A 55 6.42 -14.21 16.04
CA PHE A 55 5.60 -14.42 17.23
C PHE A 55 6.13 -15.53 18.14
N LEU A 56 6.74 -16.57 17.57
CA LEU A 56 7.39 -17.61 18.35
C LEU A 56 8.60 -17.08 19.13
N VAL A 57 9.36 -16.15 18.53
CA VAL A 57 10.51 -15.51 19.19
C VAL A 57 10.08 -14.47 20.24
N LYS A 58 9.12 -13.63 19.88
CA LYS A 58 8.60 -12.56 20.75
C LYS A 58 7.07 -12.47 20.63
N PRO A 59 6.31 -13.06 21.54
CA PRO A 59 4.85 -12.99 21.53
C PRO A 59 4.36 -11.54 21.51
N PRO A 60 3.29 -11.25 20.78
CA PRO A 60 2.71 -9.90 20.73
C PRO A 60 1.98 -9.60 22.04
N VAL A 61 2.11 -8.38 22.54
CA VAL A 61 1.38 -7.89 23.71
C VAL A 61 0.17 -7.11 23.23
N ASN A 62 -1.03 -7.59 23.56
CA ASN A 62 -2.28 -6.96 23.17
C ASN A 62 -3.10 -6.57 24.41
N LYS A 63 -3.74 -5.39 24.33
CA LYS A 63 -4.75 -5.00 25.32
C LYS A 63 -6.08 -5.71 25.08
N GLY A 64 -6.26 -6.27 23.87
CA GLY A 64 -7.53 -6.83 23.39
C GLY A 64 -8.57 -5.74 23.13
N ALA A 65 -9.75 -6.14 22.85
CA ALA A 65 -10.91 -5.33 22.45
C ALA A 65 -10.97 -4.99 20.96
N LYS A 66 -12.21 -4.78 20.44
CA LYS A 66 -12.50 -4.37 19.06
C LYS A 66 -11.97 -5.32 17.97
N PHE A 67 -12.03 -6.63 18.23
CA PHE A 67 -11.63 -7.68 17.28
C PHE A 67 -12.33 -7.54 15.90
N HIS A 68 -13.60 -7.10 15.90
CA HIS A 68 -14.34 -6.81 14.66
C HIS A 68 -13.64 -5.76 13.78
N LEU A 69 -13.00 -4.74 14.37
CA LEU A 69 -12.23 -3.75 13.58
C LEU A 69 -10.97 -4.36 12.98
N LEU A 70 -10.37 -5.35 13.63
CA LEU A 70 -9.21 -6.06 13.12
C LEU A 70 -9.58 -6.87 11.88
N ILE A 71 -10.68 -7.62 11.92
CA ILE A 71 -11.24 -8.34 10.76
C ILE A 71 -11.62 -7.35 9.66
N PHE A 72 -12.35 -6.29 10.00
CA PHE A 72 -12.77 -5.27 9.06
C PHE A 72 -11.58 -4.64 8.31
N ARG A 73 -10.50 -4.31 9.02
CA ARG A 73 -9.26 -3.80 8.43
C ARG A 73 -8.65 -4.80 7.45
N GLY A 74 -8.60 -6.08 7.82
CA GLY A 74 -8.10 -7.15 6.96
C GLY A 74 -8.93 -7.26 5.68
N MET A 75 -10.25 -7.30 5.80
CA MET A 75 -11.19 -7.40 4.67
C MET A 75 -11.11 -6.17 3.74
N MET A 76 -11.14 -4.96 4.30
CA MET A 76 -11.03 -3.73 3.49
C MET A 76 -9.72 -3.67 2.72
N GLY A 77 -8.60 -4.05 3.36
CA GLY A 77 -7.31 -4.13 2.70
C GLY A 77 -7.28 -5.19 1.59
N THR A 78 -7.92 -6.34 1.79
CA THR A 78 -8.01 -7.39 0.78
C THR A 78 -8.89 -6.98 -0.39
N VAL A 79 -10.06 -6.36 -0.15
CA VAL A 79 -10.91 -5.80 -1.22
C VAL A 79 -10.13 -4.76 -2.03
N ALA A 80 -9.43 -3.85 -1.36
CA ALA A 80 -8.58 -2.86 -2.01
C ALA A 80 -7.52 -3.49 -2.92
N LEU A 81 -6.89 -4.57 -2.46
CA LEU A 81 -5.88 -5.29 -3.22
C LEU A 81 -6.47 -5.98 -4.45
N TYR A 82 -7.60 -6.67 -4.31
CA TYR A 82 -8.25 -7.34 -5.45
C TYR A 82 -8.78 -6.36 -6.50
N THR A 83 -9.42 -5.26 -6.08
CA THR A 83 -9.88 -4.23 -7.02
C THR A 83 -8.71 -3.52 -7.70
N LEU A 84 -7.59 -3.32 -7.01
CA LEU A 84 -6.35 -2.83 -7.62
C LEU A 84 -5.82 -3.80 -8.69
N LEU A 85 -5.77 -5.10 -8.37
CA LEU A 85 -5.30 -6.11 -9.33
C LEU A 85 -6.21 -6.19 -10.54
N TYR A 86 -7.53 -6.15 -10.34
CA TYR A 86 -8.49 -6.07 -11.43
C TYR A 86 -8.20 -4.89 -12.36
N CYS A 87 -7.90 -3.71 -11.79
CA CYS A 87 -7.50 -2.55 -12.57
C CYS A 87 -6.17 -2.77 -13.31
N ILE A 88 -5.17 -3.39 -12.67
CA ILE A 88 -3.86 -3.67 -13.29
C ILE A 88 -3.97 -4.58 -14.50
N LEU A 89 -4.89 -5.53 -14.48
CA LEU A 89 -5.11 -6.45 -15.60
C LEU A 89 -5.78 -5.78 -16.81
N HIS A 90 -6.64 -4.77 -16.59
CA HIS A 90 -7.48 -4.19 -17.63
C HIS A 90 -7.10 -2.75 -18.01
N LEU A 91 -6.28 -2.09 -17.20
CA LEU A 91 -5.82 -0.72 -17.41
C LEU A 91 -4.29 -0.66 -17.51
N PRO A 92 -3.73 0.38 -18.17
CA PRO A 92 -2.30 0.65 -18.04
C PRO A 92 -1.91 0.78 -16.56
N LEU A 93 -0.75 0.22 -16.19
CA LEU A 93 -0.28 0.15 -14.80
C LEU A 93 -0.31 1.53 -14.11
N GLY A 94 0.14 2.57 -14.80
CA GLY A 94 0.10 3.94 -14.28
C GLY A 94 -1.32 4.41 -13.92
N THR A 95 -2.31 4.11 -14.77
CA THR A 95 -3.72 4.44 -14.51
C THR A 95 -4.24 3.69 -13.28
N ALA A 96 -3.98 2.39 -13.18
CA ALA A 96 -4.39 1.57 -12.03
C ALA A 96 -3.76 2.07 -10.72
N MET A 97 -2.45 2.38 -10.74
CA MET A 97 -1.73 2.93 -9.58
C MET A 97 -2.22 4.32 -9.18
N THR A 98 -2.59 5.16 -10.16
CA THR A 98 -3.21 6.47 -9.90
C THR A 98 -4.46 6.31 -9.03
N TYR A 99 -5.37 5.38 -9.39
CA TYR A 99 -6.57 5.13 -8.60
C TYR A 99 -6.26 4.66 -7.18
N ASN A 100 -5.34 3.74 -7.00
CA ASN A 100 -4.98 3.27 -5.65
C ASN A 100 -4.41 4.41 -4.79
N LEU A 101 -3.59 5.28 -5.37
CA LEU A 101 -2.98 6.42 -4.68
C LEU A 101 -3.96 7.57 -4.40
N THR A 102 -5.17 7.57 -5.00
CA THR A 102 -6.26 8.47 -4.56
C THR A 102 -6.64 8.22 -3.10
N SER A 103 -6.27 7.06 -2.55
CA SER A 103 -6.45 6.76 -1.12
C SER A 103 -5.91 7.85 -0.20
N ALA A 104 -4.82 8.55 -0.57
CA ALA A 104 -4.29 9.65 0.22
C ALA A 104 -5.28 10.82 0.34
N ILE A 105 -6.03 11.14 -0.73
CA ILE A 105 -7.08 12.15 -0.72
C ILE A 105 -8.25 11.68 0.14
N PHE A 106 -8.71 10.43 -0.07
CA PHE A 106 -9.79 9.86 0.73
C PHE A 106 -9.43 9.76 2.21
N ILE A 107 -8.17 9.45 2.56
CA ILE A 107 -7.70 9.48 3.95
C ILE A 107 -7.82 10.89 4.53
N ALA A 108 -7.38 11.92 3.81
CA ALA A 108 -7.47 13.30 4.27
C ALA A 108 -8.92 13.74 4.50
N LEU A 109 -9.82 13.40 3.57
CA LEU A 109 -11.26 13.70 3.66
C LEU A 109 -11.94 12.92 4.79
N LEU A 110 -11.74 11.61 4.86
CA LEU A 110 -12.36 10.77 5.89
C LEU A 110 -11.81 11.08 7.28
N SER A 111 -10.53 11.42 7.41
CA SER A 111 -9.96 11.90 8.68
C SER A 111 -10.68 13.14 9.18
N PHE A 112 -10.97 14.08 8.31
CA PHE A 112 -11.72 15.27 8.66
C PHE A 112 -13.17 14.94 9.08
N ILE A 113 -13.87 14.11 8.30
CA ILE A 113 -15.29 13.76 8.56
C ILE A 113 -15.44 12.89 9.81
N ILE A 114 -14.61 11.84 9.96
CA ILE A 114 -14.79 10.80 11.00
C ILE A 114 -14.17 11.22 12.33
N PHE A 115 -13.00 11.85 12.28
CA PHE A 115 -12.26 12.20 13.51
C PHE A 115 -12.38 13.68 13.88
N ARG A 116 -12.96 14.51 12.98
CA ARG A 116 -12.92 15.96 13.07
C ARG A 116 -11.49 16.49 13.25
N GLU A 117 -10.51 15.72 12.77
CA GLU A 117 -9.12 16.13 12.75
C GLU A 117 -8.93 17.19 11.67
N TYR A 118 -8.88 18.44 12.08
CA TYR A 118 -8.49 19.51 11.17
C TYR A 118 -7.00 19.40 10.86
N ASN A 119 -6.68 18.91 9.68
CA ASN A 119 -5.30 18.77 9.24
C ASN A 119 -4.66 20.10 8.78
N GLY A 120 -5.45 21.19 8.81
CA GLY A 120 -5.04 22.51 8.29
C GLY A 120 -5.10 22.60 6.76
N HIS A 121 -5.38 23.79 6.24
CA HIS A 121 -5.46 24.04 4.78
C HIS A 121 -4.13 23.68 4.08
N ILE A 122 -2.99 23.90 4.74
CA ILE A 122 -1.66 23.64 4.18
C ILE A 122 -1.46 22.14 3.95
N VAL A 123 -1.93 21.27 4.86
CA VAL A 123 -1.85 19.81 4.67
C VAL A 123 -2.71 19.36 3.50
N LEU A 124 -3.92 19.92 3.35
CA LEU A 124 -4.79 19.64 2.20
C LEU A 124 -4.12 20.07 0.88
N LEU A 125 -3.56 21.27 0.84
CA LEU A 125 -2.83 21.75 -0.34
C LEU A 125 -1.63 20.85 -0.67
N ALA A 126 -0.89 20.39 0.33
CA ALA A 126 0.22 19.46 0.11
C ALA A 126 -0.26 18.11 -0.43
N VAL A 127 -1.39 17.56 0.08
CA VAL A 127 -1.98 16.33 -0.48
C VAL A 127 -2.37 16.53 -1.94
N LEU A 128 -3.00 17.65 -2.28
CA LEU A 128 -3.39 17.96 -3.67
C LEU A 128 -2.17 18.17 -4.57
N LEU A 129 -1.11 18.81 -4.08
CA LEU A 129 0.15 18.99 -4.80
C LEU A 129 0.82 17.63 -5.09
N GLY A 130 0.89 16.74 -4.08
CA GLY A 130 1.41 15.39 -4.25
C GLY A 130 0.58 14.57 -5.24
N PHE A 131 -0.74 14.70 -5.20
CA PHE A 131 -1.65 14.06 -6.13
C PHE A 131 -1.46 14.57 -7.57
N THR A 132 -1.32 15.88 -7.75
CA THR A 132 -0.99 16.47 -9.06
C THR A 132 0.34 15.91 -9.58
N GLY A 133 1.36 15.84 -8.71
CA GLY A 133 2.64 15.23 -9.06
C GLY A 133 2.50 13.78 -9.51
N MET A 134 1.67 12.98 -8.84
CA MET A 134 1.38 11.61 -9.22
C MET A 134 0.73 11.52 -10.62
N ILE A 135 -0.24 12.38 -10.93
CA ILE A 135 -0.88 12.44 -12.25
C ILE A 135 0.16 12.74 -13.35
N LEU A 136 1.07 13.66 -13.08
CA LEU A 136 2.14 14.02 -14.03
C LEU A 136 3.12 12.86 -14.27
N VAL A 137 3.41 12.04 -13.26
CA VAL A 137 4.29 10.87 -13.41
C VAL A 137 3.60 9.73 -14.14
N TYR A 138 2.39 9.36 -13.72
CA TYR A 138 1.71 8.16 -14.24
C TYR A 138 0.90 8.41 -15.51
N LYS A 139 0.51 9.66 -15.81
CA LYS A 139 -0.25 10.04 -17.01
C LYS A 139 -1.44 9.11 -17.26
N PRO A 140 -2.41 9.03 -16.33
CA PRO A 140 -3.47 8.03 -16.40
C PRO A 140 -4.32 8.18 -17.65
N ALA A 141 -4.59 7.06 -18.33
CA ALA A 141 -5.47 7.02 -19.49
C ALA A 141 -6.94 6.92 -19.05
N ILE A 142 -7.82 7.73 -19.66
CA ILE A 142 -9.23 7.86 -19.27
C ILE A 142 -10.22 7.26 -20.29
N HIS A 143 -9.74 6.69 -21.39
CA HIS A 143 -10.59 6.19 -22.51
C HIS A 143 -11.17 4.79 -22.29
N PHE A 144 -11.06 4.27 -21.07
CA PHE A 144 -11.53 2.93 -20.73
C PHE A 144 -12.98 2.94 -20.24
N PRO A 145 -13.70 1.80 -20.30
CA PRO A 145 -15.04 1.66 -19.78
C PRO A 145 -15.17 2.08 -18.31
N TRP A 146 -16.27 2.71 -17.96
CA TRP A 146 -16.51 3.32 -16.64
C TRP A 146 -16.36 2.36 -15.46
N TYR A 147 -16.67 1.08 -15.64
CA TYR A 147 -16.59 0.08 -14.56
C TYR A 147 -15.14 -0.19 -14.09
N TYR A 148 -14.14 -0.02 -14.95
CA TYR A 148 -12.75 -0.07 -14.53
C TYR A 148 -12.38 1.14 -13.65
N HIS A 149 -12.90 2.31 -13.99
CA HIS A 149 -12.70 3.52 -13.20
C HIS A 149 -13.40 3.39 -11.84
N ALA A 150 -14.61 2.80 -11.80
CA ALA A 150 -15.33 2.52 -10.56
C ALA A 150 -14.56 1.53 -9.66
N ALA A 151 -14.02 0.45 -10.22
CA ALA A 151 -13.18 -0.50 -9.49
C ALA A 151 -11.91 0.18 -8.94
N GLY A 152 -11.28 1.06 -9.71
CA GLY A 152 -10.12 1.83 -9.28
C GLY A 152 -10.44 2.77 -8.11
N LEU A 153 -11.52 3.52 -8.18
CA LEU A 153 -11.99 4.37 -7.08
C LEU A 153 -12.33 3.55 -5.83
N LEU A 154 -12.98 2.40 -6.00
CA LEU A 154 -13.27 1.48 -4.90
C LEU A 154 -11.98 1.01 -4.22
N SER A 155 -10.92 0.70 -4.99
CA SER A 155 -9.59 0.39 -4.44
C SER A 155 -9.05 1.54 -3.58
N GLY A 156 -9.12 2.77 -4.05
CA GLY A 156 -8.68 3.95 -3.31
C GLY A 156 -9.46 4.16 -2.01
N ILE A 157 -10.80 4.07 -2.07
CA ILE A 157 -11.68 4.26 -0.90
C ILE A 157 -11.45 3.15 0.13
N THR A 158 -11.43 1.88 -0.28
CA THR A 158 -11.25 0.75 0.64
C THR A 158 -9.85 0.73 1.25
N SER A 159 -8.81 1.14 0.50
CA SER A 159 -7.47 1.39 1.04
C SER A 159 -7.49 2.48 2.12
N ALA A 160 -8.17 3.60 1.87
CA ALA A 160 -8.27 4.69 2.82
C ALA A 160 -8.95 4.25 4.12
N VAL A 161 -10.08 3.54 4.02
CA VAL A 161 -10.80 2.99 5.17
C VAL A 161 -9.92 2.02 5.97
N ALA A 162 -9.19 1.15 5.27
CA ALA A 162 -8.26 0.22 5.90
C ALA A 162 -7.17 0.95 6.69
N TYR A 163 -6.52 1.97 6.12
CA TYR A 163 -5.45 2.72 6.79
C TYR A 163 -5.94 3.59 7.94
N ILE A 164 -7.10 4.22 7.82
CA ILE A 164 -7.73 4.98 8.93
C ILE A 164 -8.02 4.05 10.10
N THR A 165 -8.49 2.83 9.83
CA THR A 165 -8.76 1.83 10.87
C THR A 165 -7.48 1.43 11.61
N VAL A 166 -6.33 1.40 10.93
CA VAL A 166 -5.01 1.13 11.55
C VAL A 166 -4.71 2.12 12.68
N GLY A 167 -4.95 3.42 12.48
CA GLY A 167 -4.71 4.44 13.51
C GLY A 167 -5.48 4.15 14.82
N ARG A 168 -6.72 3.63 14.71
CA ARG A 168 -7.53 3.20 15.87
C ARG A 168 -7.01 1.91 16.49
N LEU A 169 -6.65 0.93 15.67
CA LEU A 169 -6.22 -0.40 16.13
C LEU A 169 -4.89 -0.37 16.88
N ASN A 170 -3.98 0.55 16.56
CA ASN A 170 -2.69 0.69 17.25
C ASN A 170 -2.82 1.01 18.75
N LYS A 171 -4.01 1.45 19.24
CA LYS A 171 -4.30 1.64 20.66
C LYS A 171 -4.56 0.34 21.40
N TYR A 172 -4.93 -0.73 20.70
CA TYR A 172 -5.41 -2.00 21.25
C TYR A 172 -4.51 -3.18 20.92
N TYR A 173 -3.82 -3.14 19.78
CA TYR A 173 -3.06 -4.26 19.26
C TYR A 173 -1.61 -3.87 18.92
N ASP A 174 -0.70 -4.83 19.10
CA ASP A 174 0.65 -4.74 18.55
C ASP A 174 0.57 -4.55 17.01
N THR A 175 1.45 -3.72 16.47
CA THR A 175 1.56 -3.47 15.03
C THR A 175 1.58 -4.76 14.21
N ARG A 176 2.25 -5.81 14.70
CA ARG A 176 2.39 -7.11 14.03
C ARG A 176 1.05 -7.85 13.91
N ILE A 177 0.14 -7.70 14.89
CA ILE A 177 -1.20 -8.29 14.82
C ILE A 177 -2.08 -7.54 13.80
N ILE A 178 -1.95 -6.23 13.73
CA ILE A 178 -2.67 -5.43 12.72
C ILE A 178 -2.20 -5.79 11.31
N VAL A 179 -0.90 -6.02 11.13
CA VAL A 179 -0.33 -6.49 9.87
C VAL A 179 -0.81 -7.91 9.57
N LEU A 180 -0.82 -8.80 10.58
CA LEU A 180 -1.31 -10.17 10.43
C LEU A 180 -2.75 -10.21 9.91
N SER A 181 -3.64 -9.35 10.38
CA SER A 181 -5.03 -9.34 9.92
C SER A 181 -5.16 -9.17 8.41
N PHE A 182 -4.32 -8.34 7.80
CA PHE A 182 -4.28 -8.14 6.36
C PHE A 182 -3.57 -9.28 5.62
N VAL A 183 -2.43 -9.71 6.13
CA VAL A 183 -1.65 -10.80 5.52
C VAL A 183 -2.46 -12.09 5.53
N LEU A 184 -3.16 -12.37 6.63
CA LEU A 184 -3.99 -13.56 6.78
C LEU A 184 -5.19 -13.54 5.82
N THR A 185 -5.93 -12.42 5.74
CA THR A 185 -7.05 -12.31 4.78
C THR A 185 -6.56 -12.35 3.34
N GLY A 186 -5.44 -11.70 3.04
CA GLY A 186 -4.81 -11.74 1.72
C GLY A 186 -4.20 -13.09 1.34
N PHE A 187 -3.97 -13.98 2.31
CA PHE A 187 -3.59 -15.38 2.09
C PHE A 187 -4.82 -16.28 1.95
N LEU A 188 -5.79 -16.16 2.87
CA LEU A 188 -6.96 -17.04 2.91
C LEU A 188 -7.91 -16.82 1.71
N VAL A 189 -8.09 -15.60 1.25
CA VAL A 189 -9.03 -15.31 0.15
C VAL A 189 -8.59 -15.98 -1.15
N PRO A 190 -7.35 -15.83 -1.66
CA PRO A 190 -6.89 -16.60 -2.82
C PRO A 190 -6.97 -18.11 -2.59
N LEU A 191 -6.61 -18.60 -1.40
CA LEU A 191 -6.68 -20.02 -1.07
C LEU A 191 -8.12 -20.56 -1.22
N VAL A 192 -9.10 -19.85 -0.68
CA VAL A 192 -10.53 -20.23 -0.78
C VAL A 192 -10.98 -20.25 -2.26
N PHE A 193 -10.63 -19.25 -3.05
CA PHE A 193 -10.97 -19.24 -4.48
C PHE A 193 -10.30 -20.38 -5.26
N MET A 194 -9.05 -20.73 -4.92
CA MET A 194 -8.35 -21.88 -5.50
C MET A 194 -9.03 -23.21 -5.14
N MET A 195 -9.49 -23.35 -3.89
CA MET A 195 -10.25 -24.53 -3.45
C MET A 195 -11.60 -24.62 -4.18
N ILE A 196 -12.37 -23.52 -4.23
CA ILE A 196 -13.64 -23.48 -4.96
C ILE A 196 -13.42 -23.86 -6.43
N ARG A 197 -12.41 -23.28 -7.08
CA ARG A 197 -12.05 -23.62 -8.45
C ARG A 197 -11.80 -25.11 -8.64
N TYR A 198 -11.01 -25.71 -7.75
CA TYR A 198 -10.65 -27.12 -7.82
C TYR A 198 -11.87 -28.03 -7.70
N PHE A 199 -12.75 -27.79 -6.71
CA PHE A 199 -13.92 -28.63 -6.47
C PHE A 199 -15.07 -28.38 -7.49
N ALA A 200 -15.24 -27.15 -7.96
CA ALA A 200 -16.29 -26.79 -8.91
C ALA A 200 -15.85 -26.86 -10.39
N ASN A 201 -14.61 -27.29 -10.68
CA ASN A 201 -14.03 -27.37 -12.03
C ASN A 201 -14.18 -26.08 -12.86
N ILE A 202 -14.03 -24.91 -12.20
CA ILE A 202 -14.15 -23.61 -12.85
C ILE A 202 -12.90 -23.35 -13.70
N THR A 203 -13.09 -22.82 -14.91
CA THR A 203 -11.97 -22.37 -15.76
C THR A 203 -11.14 -21.31 -15.05
N PRO A 204 -9.79 -21.40 -15.12
CA PRO A 204 -8.95 -20.41 -14.47
C PRO A 204 -9.16 -19.02 -15.06
N ASP A 205 -9.17 -18.02 -14.17
CA ASP A 205 -9.06 -16.61 -14.53
C ASP A 205 -7.74 -16.03 -13.95
N GLU A 206 -7.49 -14.76 -14.20
CA GLU A 206 -6.24 -14.12 -13.78
C GLU A 206 -6.32 -13.46 -12.40
N VAL A 207 -7.51 -13.38 -11.78
CA VAL A 207 -7.73 -12.61 -10.54
C VAL A 207 -8.16 -13.49 -9.39
N PHE A 208 -9.26 -14.24 -9.55
CA PHE A 208 -9.87 -15.02 -8.47
C PHE A 208 -9.56 -16.52 -8.60
N PHE A 209 -9.88 -17.12 -9.73
CA PHE A 209 -9.74 -18.56 -9.96
C PHE A 209 -8.40 -18.88 -10.65
N ILE A 210 -7.31 -18.48 -10.02
CA ILE A 210 -5.95 -18.58 -10.58
C ILE A 210 -5.52 -20.04 -10.80
N ALA A 211 -4.82 -20.29 -11.92
CA ALA A 211 -4.11 -21.54 -12.13
C ALA A 211 -2.87 -21.58 -11.24
N TRP A 212 -2.68 -22.70 -10.51
CA TRP A 212 -1.51 -22.87 -9.67
C TRP A 212 -0.24 -23.09 -10.48
N ARG A 213 0.82 -22.36 -10.15
CA ARG A 213 2.16 -22.57 -10.68
C ARG A 213 3.20 -22.43 -9.57
N TRP A 214 4.13 -23.37 -9.48
CA TRP A 214 5.26 -23.26 -8.58
C TRP A 214 6.35 -22.34 -9.16
N PRO A 215 7.01 -21.50 -8.35
CA PRO A 215 8.19 -20.76 -8.77
C PRO A 215 9.31 -21.70 -9.21
N ARG A 216 10.12 -21.29 -10.18
CA ARG A 216 11.24 -22.09 -10.69
C ARG A 216 12.57 -21.34 -10.55
N GLY A 217 13.61 -22.06 -10.11
CA GLY A 217 14.97 -21.50 -10.03
C GLY A 217 15.04 -20.15 -9.28
N ILE A 218 15.48 -19.11 -9.98
CA ILE A 218 15.66 -17.76 -9.44
C ILE A 218 14.34 -17.08 -9.00
N GLU A 219 13.18 -17.54 -9.51
CA GLU A 219 11.88 -16.96 -9.14
C GLU A 219 11.62 -17.07 -7.63
N TRP A 220 12.15 -18.12 -6.96
CA TRP A 220 12.05 -18.24 -5.51
C TRP A 220 12.71 -17.08 -4.76
N PHE A 221 13.85 -16.60 -5.24
CA PHE A 221 14.52 -15.42 -4.69
C PHE A 221 13.66 -14.17 -4.89
N TYR A 222 13.07 -14.00 -6.08
CA TYR A 222 12.19 -12.87 -6.36
C TYR A 222 10.90 -12.90 -5.53
N VAL A 223 10.32 -14.08 -5.33
CA VAL A 223 9.15 -14.29 -4.45
C VAL A 223 9.49 -13.97 -3.00
N ALA A 224 10.65 -14.42 -2.51
CA ALA A 224 11.10 -14.08 -1.16
C ALA A 224 11.29 -12.55 -1.00
N GLY A 225 11.96 -11.91 -1.94
CA GLY A 225 12.13 -10.45 -1.96
C GLY A 225 10.78 -9.72 -2.01
N LEU A 226 9.87 -10.13 -2.90
CA LEU A 226 8.51 -9.61 -2.99
C LEU A 226 7.79 -9.64 -1.62
N GLY A 227 7.79 -10.79 -0.95
CA GLY A 227 7.08 -10.97 0.33
C GLY A 227 7.75 -10.24 1.49
N LEU A 228 9.09 -10.28 1.59
CA LEU A 228 9.83 -9.60 2.65
C LEU A 228 9.68 -8.09 2.58
N PHE A 229 9.87 -7.48 1.41
CA PHE A 229 9.71 -6.04 1.24
C PHE A 229 8.25 -5.59 1.31
N ALA A 230 7.30 -6.43 0.91
CA ALA A 230 5.88 -6.20 1.16
C ALA A 230 5.57 -6.15 2.67
N LEU A 231 6.08 -7.11 3.44
CA LEU A 231 5.89 -7.15 4.89
C LEU A 231 6.58 -5.97 5.57
N PHE A 232 7.81 -5.64 5.18
CA PHE A 232 8.55 -4.47 5.64
C PHE A 232 7.73 -3.19 5.41
N GLY A 233 7.28 -2.95 4.19
CA GLY A 233 6.44 -1.79 3.86
C GLY A 233 5.15 -1.77 4.69
N GLN A 234 4.47 -2.92 4.81
CA GLN A 234 3.21 -3.04 5.55
C GLN A 234 3.40 -2.82 7.07
N TYR A 235 4.51 -3.26 7.64
CA TYR A 235 4.83 -3.03 9.04
C TYR A 235 5.08 -1.54 9.32
N PHE A 236 5.90 -0.89 8.49
CA PHE A 236 6.23 0.52 8.68
C PHE A 236 5.07 1.47 8.35
N VAL A 237 4.23 1.18 7.36
CA VAL A 237 3.03 1.98 7.11
C VAL A 237 2.05 1.87 8.27
N THR A 238 1.92 0.68 8.88
CA THR A 238 1.08 0.49 10.07
C THR A 238 1.61 1.29 11.25
N LYS A 239 2.92 1.31 11.46
CA LYS A 239 3.56 2.18 12.46
C LYS A 239 3.38 3.66 12.19
N ALA A 240 3.50 4.08 10.91
CA ALA A 240 3.34 5.47 10.52
C ALA A 240 1.95 6.01 10.89
N TYR A 241 0.89 5.28 10.51
CA TYR A 241 -0.50 5.65 10.87
C TYR A 241 -0.82 5.51 12.37
N GLY A 242 -0.01 4.78 13.13
CA GLY A 242 -0.10 4.75 14.59
C GLY A 242 0.65 5.89 15.28
N ALA A 243 1.62 6.48 14.61
CA ALA A 243 2.51 7.49 15.19
C ALA A 243 2.07 8.93 14.87
N ASP A 244 1.24 9.15 13.84
CA ASP A 244 0.90 10.49 13.36
C ASP A 244 -0.49 10.58 12.74
N LYS A 245 -0.95 11.85 12.50
CA LYS A 245 -2.21 12.12 11.82
C LYS A 245 -2.26 11.51 10.43
N ALA A 246 -3.36 10.86 10.10
CA ALA A 246 -3.49 10.09 8.86
C ALA A 246 -3.28 10.96 7.59
N GLY A 247 -3.74 12.21 7.58
CA GLY A 247 -3.53 13.13 6.45
C GLY A 247 -2.06 13.46 6.20
N ILE A 248 -1.24 13.63 7.27
CA ILE A 248 0.20 13.87 7.15
C ILE A 248 0.91 12.63 6.57
N VAL A 249 0.62 11.47 7.16
CA VAL A 249 1.22 10.19 6.75
C VAL A 249 0.89 9.87 5.30
N SER A 250 -0.38 10.06 4.88
CA SER A 250 -0.82 9.75 3.53
C SER A 250 -0.13 10.59 2.46
N ALA A 251 0.11 11.88 2.71
CA ALA A 251 0.81 12.73 1.77
C ALA A 251 2.30 12.35 1.60
N ILE A 252 2.97 11.94 2.69
CA ILE A 252 4.35 11.41 2.60
C ILE A 252 4.37 10.09 1.81
N GLY A 253 3.28 9.34 1.80
CA GLY A 253 3.15 8.09 1.04
C GLY A 253 3.39 8.23 -0.46
N TYR A 254 3.20 9.41 -1.04
CA TYR A 254 3.55 9.66 -2.44
C TYR A 254 5.06 9.51 -2.74
N ALA A 255 5.93 9.55 -1.72
CA ALA A 255 7.35 9.25 -1.88
C ALA A 255 7.60 7.85 -2.49
N ASN A 256 6.65 6.92 -2.37
CA ASN A 256 6.72 5.63 -3.04
C ASN A 256 6.92 5.76 -4.56
N ILE A 257 6.30 6.76 -5.19
CA ILE A 257 6.43 7.02 -6.63
C ILE A 257 7.88 7.38 -6.97
N VAL A 258 8.47 8.25 -6.18
CA VAL A 258 9.87 8.69 -6.38
C VAL A 258 10.81 7.50 -6.28
N PHE A 259 10.69 6.69 -5.21
CA PHE A 259 11.51 5.48 -5.06
C PHE A 259 11.25 4.46 -6.16
N SER A 260 9.98 4.29 -6.61
CA SER A 260 9.63 3.37 -7.70
C SER A 260 10.26 3.77 -9.03
N VAL A 261 10.34 5.06 -9.32
CA VAL A 261 11.04 5.57 -10.53
C VAL A 261 12.51 5.23 -10.48
N PHE A 262 13.20 5.47 -9.35
CA PHE A 262 14.62 5.14 -9.21
C PHE A 262 14.89 3.63 -9.33
N ILE A 263 14.06 2.79 -8.70
CA ILE A 263 14.18 1.34 -8.80
C ILE A 263 13.87 0.87 -10.22
N GLY A 264 12.87 1.46 -10.87
CA GLY A 264 12.53 1.16 -12.25
C GLY A 264 13.69 1.45 -13.21
N MET A 265 14.36 2.59 -13.06
CA MET A 265 15.56 2.92 -13.85
C MET A 265 16.70 1.92 -13.60
N ALA A 266 16.93 1.52 -12.34
CA ALA A 266 17.93 0.50 -12.02
C ALA A 266 17.59 -0.88 -12.66
N LEU A 267 16.32 -1.14 -12.93
CA LEU A 267 15.82 -2.34 -13.62
C LEU A 267 15.65 -2.15 -15.14
N GLY A 268 16.19 -1.07 -15.71
CA GLY A 268 16.23 -0.84 -17.16
C GLY A 268 15.06 -0.01 -17.71
N ASP A 269 14.25 0.66 -16.88
CA ASP A 269 13.27 1.62 -17.37
C ASP A 269 13.95 2.88 -17.93
N ALA A 270 13.29 3.50 -18.91
CA ALA A 270 13.76 4.74 -19.49
C ALA A 270 13.81 5.88 -18.44
N PHE A 271 14.72 6.82 -18.64
CA PHE A 271 14.79 8.02 -17.82
C PHE A 271 13.47 8.81 -17.90
N PRO A 272 12.95 9.35 -16.76
CA PRO A 272 11.71 10.11 -16.76
C PRO A 272 11.76 11.32 -17.69
N ASP A 273 10.69 11.53 -18.44
CA ASP A 273 10.57 12.72 -19.27
C ASP A 273 10.32 13.99 -18.43
N ARG A 274 10.35 15.16 -19.08
CA ARG A 274 10.23 16.46 -18.40
C ARG A 274 8.94 16.57 -17.56
N MET A 275 7.84 16.00 -18.05
CA MET A 275 6.56 16.01 -17.33
C MET A 275 6.62 15.14 -16.06
N SER A 276 7.22 13.96 -16.15
CA SER A 276 7.44 13.09 -14.98
C SER A 276 8.42 13.71 -13.98
N LEU A 277 9.48 14.39 -14.44
CA LEU A 277 10.40 15.12 -13.55
C LEU A 277 9.70 16.25 -12.78
N SER A 278 8.82 17.03 -13.46
CA SER A 278 8.02 18.05 -12.76
C SER A 278 7.05 17.44 -11.74
N GLY A 279 6.49 16.27 -12.06
CA GLY A 279 5.66 15.50 -11.12
C GLY A 279 6.43 15.04 -9.88
N ILE A 280 7.64 14.52 -10.05
CA ILE A 280 8.54 14.15 -8.95
C ILE A 280 8.84 15.36 -8.06
N LEU A 281 9.11 16.51 -8.67
CA LEU A 281 9.34 17.75 -7.91
C LEU A 281 8.12 18.15 -7.07
N CYS A 282 6.91 18.09 -7.63
CA CYS A 282 5.67 18.34 -6.88
C CYS A 282 5.51 17.41 -5.67
N ILE A 283 5.86 16.12 -5.83
CA ILE A 283 5.81 15.13 -4.73
C ILE A 283 6.81 15.48 -3.63
N ILE A 284 8.04 15.84 -4.00
CA ILE A 284 9.08 16.24 -3.04
C ILE A 284 8.65 17.52 -2.29
N LEU A 285 8.15 18.52 -3.01
CA LEU A 285 7.65 19.76 -2.41
C LEU A 285 6.48 19.50 -1.46
N SER A 286 5.55 18.61 -1.81
CA SER A 286 4.47 18.17 -0.92
C SER A 286 5.03 17.62 0.40
N GLY A 287 6.03 16.74 0.34
CA GLY A 287 6.69 16.18 1.53
C GLY A 287 7.39 17.24 2.39
N VAL A 288 8.09 18.19 1.75
CA VAL A 288 8.76 19.30 2.45
C VAL A 288 7.76 20.22 3.15
N ILE A 289 6.66 20.59 2.47
CA ILE A 289 5.59 21.42 3.06
C ILE A 289 5.03 20.74 4.32
N ILE A 290 4.72 19.45 4.26
CA ILE A 290 4.20 18.68 5.40
C ILE A 290 5.19 18.66 6.57
N SER A 291 6.47 18.44 6.28
CA SER A 291 7.52 18.47 7.32
C SER A 291 7.64 19.83 7.99
N GLY A 292 7.47 20.92 7.21
CA GLY A 292 7.50 22.30 7.71
C GLY A 292 6.29 22.66 8.59
N VAL A 293 5.10 22.18 8.25
CA VAL A 293 3.89 22.35 9.07
C VAL A 293 4.06 21.73 10.45
N LYS A 294 4.65 20.53 10.49
CA LYS A 294 4.93 19.86 11.76
C LYS A 294 5.89 20.62 12.65
N ARG A 295 6.89 21.26 12.06
CA ARG A 295 7.85 22.07 12.80
C ARG A 295 7.18 23.26 13.48
N LYS A 296 6.34 24.01 12.76
CA LYS A 296 5.64 25.21 13.31
C LYS A 296 4.65 24.86 14.41
N ALA A 297 3.91 23.75 14.31
CA ALA A 297 2.92 23.33 15.29
C ALA A 297 3.50 22.94 16.66
N THR A 298 4.80 22.94 16.82
CA THR A 298 5.49 22.54 18.05
C THR A 298 6.29 23.71 18.65
N ASP A 299 6.58 24.72 17.85
CA ASP A 299 7.29 25.93 18.31
C ASP A 299 6.28 26.98 18.82
N SER A 300 4.96 26.71 18.73
CA SER A 300 3.81 27.44 19.28
C SER A 300 3.22 26.70 20.46
#